data_d0d6c0609fed6420d55ca27fd96e3f8e
#
_entry.id   d0d6c0609fed6420d55ca27fd96e3f8e
#
_cell.length_a   1.000
_cell.length_b   1.000
_cell.length_c   1.000
_cell.angle_alpha   90.00
_cell.angle_beta   90.00
_cell.angle_gamma   90.00
#
_symmetry.space_group_name_H-M   'P 1'
#
loop_
_entity.id
_entity.type
_entity.pdbx_description
1 polymer ?
#
loop_
_entity_poly.entity_id
_entity_poly.type
_entity_poly.pdbx_seq_one_letter_code
_entity_poly.pdbx_strand_id
1 'polypeptide(L)'
;MKIILASKSPRRVELLSQMGFAFEQRTVEIPETIDYALPLEEIPMVIAEQKLDAIMPYIEQDTLVISADTLVFIGQEILGKPRDLNEAFQMLRKLSNNTHTVITGVCVWCKGKKVTFFDQTEVRFSELTDYEIMTYLSDDKVLDRAGAYGVQDWIGTVGIASIHGSYTNVMGLPTQKLYEVMRRFGLQADV
;
A
#
# COMPACT_ATOMS: atom_id res chain seq x y z
N MET A 1 11.88 15.22 -16.50
CA MET A 1 11.09 15.57 -15.30
C MET A 1 11.50 14.64 -14.17
N LYS A 2 11.81 15.17 -13.01
CA LYS A 2 12.20 14.40 -11.82
C LYS A 2 10.98 13.70 -11.23
N ILE A 3 11.14 12.46 -10.77
CA ILE A 3 10.09 11.72 -10.06
C ILE A 3 10.53 11.52 -8.62
N ILE A 4 9.62 11.77 -7.68
CA ILE A 4 9.82 11.55 -6.25
C ILE A 4 8.74 10.59 -5.75
N LEU A 5 9.18 9.52 -5.07
CA LEU A 5 8.32 8.63 -4.32
C LEU A 5 8.32 9.04 -2.84
N ALA A 6 7.20 9.58 -2.37
CA ALA A 6 7.00 10.00 -0.99
C ALA A 6 6.57 8.81 -0.11
N SER A 7 7.42 7.80 0.02
CA SER A 7 7.12 6.59 0.79
C SER A 7 8.37 5.93 1.34
N LYS A 8 8.31 5.42 2.59
CA LYS A 8 9.37 4.58 3.19
C LYS A 8 9.27 3.10 2.78
N SER A 9 8.16 2.70 2.16
CA SER A 9 7.88 1.29 1.84
C SER A 9 8.84 0.72 0.81
N PRO A 10 9.65 -0.29 1.14
CA PRO A 10 10.55 -0.93 0.18
C PRO A 10 9.79 -1.62 -0.96
N ARG A 11 8.57 -2.09 -0.69
CA ARG A 11 7.70 -2.70 -1.70
C ARG A 11 7.26 -1.70 -2.78
N ARG A 12 6.93 -0.46 -2.38
CA ARG A 12 6.59 0.62 -3.34
C ARG A 12 7.79 1.05 -4.16
N VAL A 13 8.97 1.07 -3.55
CA VAL A 13 10.24 1.31 -4.25
C VAL A 13 10.47 0.24 -5.31
N GLU A 14 10.33 -1.04 -4.94
CA GLU A 14 10.46 -2.17 -5.87
C GLU A 14 9.47 -2.06 -7.04
N LEU A 15 8.18 -1.86 -6.74
CA LEU A 15 7.13 -1.78 -7.76
C LEU A 15 7.34 -0.61 -8.72
N LEU A 16 7.72 0.58 -8.23
CA LEU A 16 7.97 1.73 -9.09
C LEU A 16 9.24 1.52 -9.94
N SER A 17 10.25 0.84 -9.41
CA SER A 17 11.45 0.43 -10.18
C SER A 17 11.09 -0.55 -11.29
N GLN A 18 10.22 -1.53 -11.01
CA GLN A 18 9.74 -2.50 -12.01
C GLN A 18 8.92 -1.84 -13.13
N MET A 19 8.32 -0.66 -12.87
CA MET A 19 7.66 0.12 -13.91
C MET A 19 8.64 0.82 -14.87
N GLY A 20 9.96 0.73 -14.66
CA GLY A 20 10.97 1.30 -15.55
C GLY A 20 11.19 2.81 -15.38
N PHE A 21 10.84 3.38 -14.22
CA PHE A 21 11.09 4.80 -13.93
C PHE A 21 12.30 4.99 -13.02
N ALA A 22 13.14 5.97 -13.35
CA ALA A 22 14.14 6.51 -12.42
C ALA A 22 13.45 7.51 -11.48
N PHE A 23 13.65 7.35 -10.18
CA PHE A 23 13.02 8.21 -9.16
C PHE A 23 13.94 8.39 -7.95
N GLU A 24 13.63 9.40 -7.16
CA GLU A 24 14.24 9.65 -5.86
C GLU A 24 13.23 9.29 -4.76
N GLN A 25 13.69 8.62 -3.71
CA GLN A 25 12.87 8.37 -2.52
C GLN A 25 13.07 9.52 -1.52
N ARG A 26 11.97 10.16 -1.13
CA ARG A 26 11.95 11.17 -0.05
C ARG A 26 10.77 10.92 0.86
N THR A 27 10.97 11.15 2.16
CA THR A 27 9.89 10.95 3.13
C THR A 27 9.88 12.05 4.16
N VAL A 28 8.69 12.42 4.58
CA VAL A 28 8.42 13.26 5.76
C VAL A 28 7.55 12.45 6.70
N GLU A 29 7.89 12.43 7.96
CA GLU A 29 7.04 11.78 8.97
C GLU A 29 5.85 12.68 9.29
N ILE A 30 4.67 12.11 9.20
CA ILE A 30 3.42 12.74 9.61
C ILE A 30 2.66 11.78 10.53
N PRO A 31 1.93 12.30 11.51
CA PRO A 31 0.94 11.49 12.21
C PRO A 31 -0.17 11.10 11.22
N GLU A 32 -0.34 9.82 11.00
CA GLU A 32 -1.44 9.32 10.16
C GLU A 32 -2.74 9.36 10.99
N THR A 33 -3.64 10.26 10.63
CA THR A 33 -4.94 10.38 11.28
C THR A 33 -5.99 9.70 10.43
N ILE A 34 -6.64 8.68 10.99
CA ILE A 34 -7.73 7.95 10.34
C ILE A 34 -9.05 8.61 10.75
N ASP A 35 -9.80 9.10 9.76
CA ASP A 35 -11.18 9.52 9.95
C ASP A 35 -12.12 8.36 9.64
N TYR A 36 -12.65 7.73 10.68
CA TYR A 36 -13.57 6.60 10.58
C TYR A 36 -14.98 6.97 10.09
N ALA A 37 -15.28 8.26 9.88
CA ALA A 37 -16.55 8.71 9.30
C ALA A 37 -16.55 8.66 7.77
N LEU A 38 -15.38 8.52 7.15
CA LEU A 38 -15.24 8.43 5.69
C LEU A 38 -15.60 7.04 5.16
N PRO A 39 -16.06 6.93 3.90
CA PRO A 39 -16.09 5.66 3.17
C PRO A 39 -14.74 4.98 3.19
N LEU A 40 -14.73 3.64 3.27
CA LEU A 40 -13.48 2.87 3.44
C LEU A 40 -12.44 3.16 2.36
N GLU A 41 -12.88 3.36 1.12
CA GLU A 41 -12.01 3.66 -0.04
C GLU A 41 -11.40 5.07 0.02
N GLU A 42 -12.02 6.00 0.73
CA GLU A 42 -11.51 7.37 0.86
C GLU A 42 -10.40 7.47 1.92
N ILE A 43 -10.43 6.62 2.94
CA ILE A 43 -9.46 6.67 4.05
C ILE A 43 -7.99 6.60 3.54
N PRO A 44 -7.57 5.58 2.76
CA PRO A 44 -6.19 5.52 2.27
C PRO A 44 -5.87 6.62 1.25
N MET A 45 -6.87 7.16 0.53
CA MET A 45 -6.66 8.32 -0.35
C MET A 45 -6.32 9.58 0.44
N VAL A 46 -7.07 9.87 1.50
CA VAL A 46 -6.82 11.03 2.38
C VAL A 46 -5.45 10.93 3.03
N ILE A 47 -5.06 9.74 3.52
CA ILE A 47 -3.72 9.53 4.10
C ILE A 47 -2.63 9.74 3.04
N ALA A 48 -2.85 9.25 1.81
CA ALA A 48 -1.91 9.48 0.71
C ALA A 48 -1.78 10.98 0.38
N GLU A 49 -2.88 11.75 0.37
CA GLU A 49 -2.86 13.20 0.19
C GLU A 49 -2.10 13.91 1.31
N GLN A 50 -2.34 13.55 2.58
CA GLN A 50 -1.62 14.12 3.71
C GLN A 50 -0.10 13.90 3.59
N LYS A 51 0.33 12.70 3.15
CA LYS A 51 1.75 12.39 2.90
C LYS A 51 2.32 13.25 1.78
N LEU A 52 1.57 13.44 0.70
CA LEU A 52 1.97 14.31 -0.39
C LEU A 52 2.09 15.76 0.05
N ASP A 53 1.07 16.29 0.72
CA ASP A 53 1.05 17.69 1.15
C ASP A 53 2.19 18.02 2.13
N ALA A 54 2.58 17.07 2.97
CA ALA A 54 3.70 17.24 3.90
C ALA A 54 5.05 17.37 3.21
N ILE A 55 5.26 16.74 2.05
CA ILE A 55 6.53 16.83 1.33
C ILE A 55 6.58 18.02 0.37
N MET A 56 5.43 18.57 -0.04
CA MET A 56 5.35 19.64 -1.04
C MET A 56 6.22 20.86 -0.75
N PRO A 57 6.40 21.34 0.52
CA PRO A 57 7.29 22.48 0.79
C PRO A 57 8.76 22.26 0.40
N TYR A 58 9.17 21.02 0.15
CA TYR A 58 10.54 20.62 -0.19
C TYR A 58 10.71 20.23 -1.67
N ILE A 59 9.68 20.48 -2.50
CA ILE A 59 9.63 19.99 -3.89
C ILE A 59 9.86 21.13 -4.87
N GLU A 60 10.70 20.86 -5.88
CA GLU A 60 10.99 21.76 -7.00
C GLU A 60 9.85 21.72 -8.03
N GLN A 61 9.68 22.81 -8.80
CA GLN A 61 8.51 22.99 -9.69
C GLN A 61 8.39 21.93 -10.81
N ASP A 62 9.50 21.44 -11.37
CA ASP A 62 9.47 20.42 -12.46
C ASP A 62 9.62 19.01 -11.95
N THR A 63 8.77 18.66 -10.98
CA THR A 63 8.80 17.36 -10.31
C THR A 63 7.41 16.70 -10.36
N LEU A 64 7.40 15.38 -10.56
CA LEU A 64 6.22 14.56 -10.29
C LEU A 64 6.41 13.87 -8.93
N VAL A 65 5.44 14.02 -8.04
CA VAL A 65 5.45 13.43 -6.69
C VAL A 65 4.38 12.35 -6.60
N ILE A 66 4.73 11.19 -6.08
CA ILE A 66 3.84 10.05 -5.85
C ILE A 66 3.84 9.75 -4.36
N SER A 67 2.67 9.73 -3.75
CA SER A 67 2.44 9.19 -2.41
C SER A 67 1.38 8.10 -2.45
N ALA A 68 1.39 7.20 -1.49
CA ALA A 68 0.39 6.15 -1.38
C ALA A 68 0.21 5.72 0.08
N ASP A 69 -0.98 5.18 0.37
CA ASP A 69 -1.26 4.48 1.60
C ASP A 69 -2.06 3.22 1.33
N THR A 70 -1.89 2.19 2.19
CA THR A 70 -2.53 0.88 2.00
C THR A 70 -3.12 0.42 3.31
N LEU A 71 -4.40 0.09 3.29
CA LEU A 71 -5.14 -0.44 4.42
C LEU A 71 -5.78 -1.79 4.09
N VAL A 72 -5.87 -2.64 5.10
CA VAL A 72 -6.55 -3.94 5.04
C VAL A 72 -7.84 -3.85 5.83
N PHE A 73 -8.94 -4.33 5.25
CA PHE A 73 -10.26 -4.29 5.84
C PHE A 73 -10.85 -5.68 5.92
N ILE A 74 -11.37 -6.06 7.08
CA ILE A 74 -12.24 -7.22 7.24
C ILE A 74 -13.62 -6.74 7.69
N GLY A 75 -14.61 -6.81 6.78
CA GLY A 75 -15.87 -6.08 6.97
C GLY A 75 -15.61 -4.57 7.10
N GLN A 76 -15.98 -4.00 8.23
CA GLN A 76 -15.76 -2.58 8.57
C GLN A 76 -14.52 -2.36 9.45
N GLU A 77 -13.85 -3.43 9.88
CA GLU A 77 -12.67 -3.33 10.75
C GLU A 77 -11.42 -3.05 9.92
N ILE A 78 -10.64 -2.04 10.32
CA ILE A 78 -9.34 -1.74 9.73
C ILE A 78 -8.28 -2.56 10.45
N LEU A 79 -7.52 -3.36 9.71
CA LEU A 79 -6.33 -4.06 10.18
C LEU A 79 -5.10 -3.25 9.75
N GLY A 80 -4.65 -2.34 10.61
CA GLY A 80 -3.43 -1.56 10.40
C GLY A 80 -2.16 -2.39 10.60
N LYS A 81 -1.06 -1.70 10.89
CA LYS A 81 0.18 -2.36 11.29
C LYS A 81 0.04 -2.87 12.74
N PRO A 82 0.41 -4.13 13.02
CA PRO A 82 0.36 -4.65 14.38
C PRO A 82 1.41 -3.98 15.26
N ARG A 83 1.09 -3.75 16.52
CA ARG A 83 1.99 -3.16 17.52
C ARG A 83 3.04 -4.15 18.02
N ASP A 84 2.69 -5.44 18.00
CA ASP A 84 3.52 -6.54 18.46
C ASP A 84 3.13 -7.86 17.76
N LEU A 85 3.89 -8.92 18.03
CA LEU A 85 3.66 -10.25 17.45
C LEU A 85 2.34 -10.88 17.91
N ASN A 86 1.85 -10.55 19.11
CA ASN A 86 0.56 -11.06 19.58
C ASN A 86 -0.59 -10.45 18.78
N GLU A 87 -0.57 -9.15 18.54
CA GLU A 87 -1.55 -8.49 17.69
C GLU A 87 -1.46 -9.00 16.24
N ALA A 88 -0.23 -9.22 15.72
CA ALA A 88 -0.01 -9.83 14.41
C ALA A 88 -0.65 -11.23 14.31
N PHE A 89 -0.48 -12.05 15.35
CA PHE A 89 -1.13 -13.37 15.43
C PHE A 89 -2.66 -13.26 15.38
N GLN A 90 -3.24 -12.34 16.16
CA GLN A 90 -4.69 -12.14 16.18
C GLN A 90 -5.22 -11.64 14.82
N MET A 91 -4.48 -10.76 14.14
CA MET A 91 -4.83 -10.33 12.79
C MET A 91 -4.85 -11.50 11.80
N LEU A 92 -3.80 -12.32 11.78
CA LEU A 92 -3.72 -13.48 10.88
C LEU A 92 -4.81 -14.53 11.20
N ARG A 93 -5.15 -14.74 12.48
CA ARG A 93 -6.28 -15.61 12.87
C ARG A 93 -7.63 -15.08 12.36
N LYS A 94 -7.84 -13.76 12.37
CA LYS A 94 -9.04 -13.14 11.77
C LYS A 94 -9.09 -13.31 10.26
N LEU A 95 -7.93 -13.21 9.59
CA LEU A 95 -7.83 -13.38 8.14
C LEU A 95 -7.96 -14.84 7.69
N SER A 96 -7.58 -15.81 8.54
CA SER A 96 -7.66 -17.25 8.27
C SER A 96 -9.08 -17.67 7.90
N ASN A 97 -9.22 -18.42 6.79
CA ASN A 97 -10.49 -18.89 6.21
C ASN A 97 -11.51 -17.78 5.91
N ASN A 98 -11.02 -16.53 5.72
CA ASN A 98 -11.85 -15.36 5.46
C ASN A 98 -11.45 -14.65 4.17
N THR A 99 -12.39 -13.84 3.65
CA THR A 99 -12.12 -12.86 2.61
C THR A 99 -12.00 -11.48 3.24
N HIS A 100 -10.99 -10.74 2.83
CA HIS A 100 -10.75 -9.37 3.25
C HIS A 100 -10.47 -8.49 2.04
N THR A 101 -10.52 -7.18 2.24
CA THR A 101 -10.29 -6.19 1.19
C THR A 101 -9.01 -5.42 1.47
N VAL A 102 -8.18 -5.26 0.45
CA VAL A 102 -7.01 -4.38 0.48
C VAL A 102 -7.27 -3.19 -0.41
N ILE A 103 -7.18 -1.99 0.15
CA ILE A 103 -7.37 -0.74 -0.59
C ILE A 103 -6.08 0.07 -0.49
N THR A 104 -5.55 0.46 -1.66
CA THR A 104 -4.43 1.39 -1.76
C THR A 104 -4.91 2.70 -2.39
N GLY A 105 -4.83 3.77 -1.63
CA GLY A 105 -4.98 5.15 -2.12
C GLY A 105 -3.65 5.67 -2.65
N VAL A 106 -3.69 6.37 -3.76
CA VAL A 106 -2.53 7.00 -4.40
C VAL A 106 -2.85 8.45 -4.70
N CYS A 107 -1.91 9.32 -4.38
CA CYS A 107 -1.98 10.73 -4.77
C CYS A 107 -0.75 11.08 -5.60
N VAL A 108 -0.98 11.69 -6.77
CA VAL A 108 0.05 12.14 -7.70
C VAL A 108 -0.08 13.63 -7.90
N TRP A 109 1.02 14.35 -7.72
CA TRP A 109 1.10 15.77 -8.04
C TRP A 109 2.10 16.02 -9.16
N CYS A 110 1.72 16.84 -10.13
CA CYS A 110 2.59 17.27 -11.22
C CYS A 110 2.13 18.60 -11.79
N LYS A 111 3.05 19.56 -11.95
CA LYS A 111 2.80 20.84 -12.60
C LYS A 111 1.52 21.57 -12.09
N GLY A 112 1.34 21.61 -10.78
CA GLY A 112 0.20 22.26 -10.13
C GLY A 112 -1.11 21.47 -10.15
N LYS A 113 -1.12 20.24 -10.69
CA LYS A 113 -2.31 19.38 -10.71
C LYS A 113 -2.11 18.20 -9.74
N LYS A 114 -3.12 17.97 -8.91
CA LYS A 114 -3.20 16.81 -8.01
C LYS A 114 -4.24 15.84 -8.60
N VAL A 115 -3.89 14.56 -8.64
CA VAL A 115 -4.78 13.46 -9.04
C VAL A 115 -4.73 12.41 -7.94
N THR A 116 -5.89 12.13 -7.33
CA THR A 116 -6.03 11.08 -6.31
C THR A 116 -6.94 9.99 -6.84
N PHE A 117 -6.58 8.75 -6.57
CA PHE A 117 -7.36 7.57 -6.95
C PHE A 117 -7.07 6.43 -5.98
N PHE A 118 -7.91 5.41 -6.01
CA PHE A 118 -7.68 4.18 -5.27
C PHE A 118 -7.79 2.94 -6.16
N ASP A 119 -7.27 1.83 -5.66
CA ASP A 119 -7.55 0.50 -6.17
C ASP A 119 -7.93 -0.42 -5.02
N GLN A 120 -8.82 -1.36 -5.32
CA GLN A 120 -9.37 -2.30 -4.35
C GLN A 120 -9.18 -3.73 -4.86
N THR A 121 -8.80 -4.62 -3.94
CA THR A 121 -8.57 -6.03 -4.23
C THR A 121 -9.12 -6.89 -3.10
N GLU A 122 -9.90 -7.89 -3.44
CA GLU A 122 -10.33 -8.91 -2.48
C GLU A 122 -9.30 -10.02 -2.42
N VAL A 123 -8.94 -10.42 -1.21
CA VAL A 123 -8.00 -11.51 -0.94
C VAL A 123 -8.67 -12.51 -0.03
N ARG A 124 -8.70 -13.79 -0.44
CA ARG A 124 -9.23 -14.89 0.35
C ARG A 124 -8.09 -15.75 0.88
N PHE A 125 -8.01 -15.90 2.18
CA PHE A 125 -7.14 -16.87 2.82
C PHE A 125 -7.82 -18.25 2.94
N SER A 126 -7.04 -19.31 2.77
CA SER A 126 -7.36 -20.64 3.27
C SER A 126 -7.34 -20.66 4.79
N GLU A 127 -7.77 -21.75 5.39
CA GLU A 127 -7.59 -21.96 6.82
C GLU A 127 -6.09 -22.07 7.14
N LEU A 128 -5.64 -21.25 8.10
CA LEU A 128 -4.27 -21.27 8.63
C LEU A 128 -4.25 -21.91 10.00
N THR A 129 -3.34 -22.82 10.21
CA THR A 129 -3.08 -23.39 11.55
C THR A 129 -2.27 -22.43 12.41
N ASP A 130 -2.36 -22.57 13.74
CA ASP A 130 -1.54 -21.78 14.67
C ASP A 130 -0.04 -21.98 14.43
N TYR A 131 0.36 -23.20 14.04
CA TYR A 131 1.75 -23.52 13.70
C TYR A 131 2.24 -22.72 12.48
N GLU A 132 1.45 -22.61 11.42
CA GLU A 132 1.79 -21.84 10.22
C GLU A 132 1.88 -20.35 10.53
N ILE A 133 0.93 -19.81 11.30
CA ILE A 133 0.95 -18.42 11.75
C ILE A 133 2.21 -18.15 12.58
N MET A 134 2.49 -18.96 13.59
CA MET A 134 3.66 -18.76 14.45
C MET A 134 4.97 -18.91 13.68
N THR A 135 5.03 -19.85 12.73
CA THR A 135 6.21 -20.02 11.86
C THR A 135 6.47 -18.76 11.04
N TYR A 136 5.42 -18.17 10.46
CA TYR A 136 5.56 -16.93 9.71
C TYR A 136 5.95 -15.74 10.59
N LEU A 137 5.42 -15.65 11.80
CA LEU A 137 5.69 -14.56 12.75
C LEU A 137 7.11 -14.63 13.36
N SER A 138 7.89 -15.65 13.07
CA SER A 138 9.30 -15.70 13.50
C SER A 138 10.19 -14.64 12.80
N ASP A 139 9.68 -13.98 11.73
CA ASP A 139 10.33 -12.83 11.07
C ASP A 139 9.65 -11.51 11.51
N ASP A 140 10.36 -10.64 12.23
CA ASP A 140 9.88 -9.34 12.74
C ASP A 140 9.42 -8.35 11.65
N LYS A 141 9.71 -8.63 10.36
CA LYS A 141 9.27 -7.80 9.24
C LYS A 141 7.74 -7.68 9.12
N VAL A 142 6.99 -8.58 9.76
CA VAL A 142 5.53 -8.58 9.78
C VAL A 142 4.94 -7.33 10.43
N LEU A 143 5.67 -6.70 11.38
CA LEU A 143 5.22 -5.51 12.12
C LEU A 143 5.11 -4.26 11.23
N ASP A 144 5.75 -4.22 10.07
CA ASP A 144 5.64 -3.11 9.11
C ASP A 144 4.59 -3.36 8.01
N ARG A 145 3.64 -4.27 8.24
CA ARG A 145 2.64 -4.68 7.25
C ARG A 145 1.22 -4.51 7.77
N ALA A 146 0.38 -3.80 7.01
CA ALA A 146 -1.06 -3.75 7.27
C ALA A 146 -1.64 -5.19 7.21
N GLY A 147 -2.45 -5.56 8.21
CA GLY A 147 -2.97 -6.92 8.34
C GLY A 147 -1.93 -7.98 8.70
N ALA A 148 -0.71 -7.57 9.06
CA ALA A 148 0.40 -8.44 9.50
C ALA A 148 0.88 -9.44 8.43
N TYR A 149 0.63 -9.25 7.12
CA TYR A 149 1.10 -10.16 6.07
C TYR A 149 1.62 -9.44 4.83
N GLY A 150 2.42 -10.14 4.03
CA GLY A 150 2.77 -9.73 2.68
C GLY A 150 2.32 -10.78 1.66
N VAL A 151 1.64 -10.32 0.61
CA VAL A 151 1.18 -11.22 -0.48
C VAL A 151 2.33 -11.95 -1.17
N GLN A 152 3.52 -11.35 -1.19
CA GLN A 152 4.75 -11.92 -1.76
C GLN A 152 5.54 -12.80 -0.79
N ASP A 153 5.12 -12.88 0.47
CA ASP A 153 5.81 -13.67 1.49
C ASP A 153 5.38 -15.13 1.45
N TRP A 154 6.03 -15.94 2.28
CA TRP A 154 5.69 -17.34 2.44
C TRP A 154 4.19 -17.53 2.77
N ILE A 155 3.66 -16.78 3.74
CA ILE A 155 2.24 -16.86 4.13
C ILE A 155 1.28 -16.52 2.96
N GLY A 156 1.67 -15.58 2.11
CA GLY A 156 0.92 -15.26 0.88
C GLY A 156 0.95 -16.40 -0.13
N THR A 157 2.11 -17.06 -0.25
CA THR A 157 2.30 -18.19 -1.19
C THR A 157 1.49 -19.42 -0.79
N VAL A 158 1.43 -19.77 0.51
CA VAL A 158 0.78 -21.00 0.99
C VAL A 158 -0.64 -20.78 1.49
N GLY A 159 -0.95 -19.58 1.98
CA GLY A 159 -2.21 -19.28 2.65
C GLY A 159 -3.26 -18.58 1.79
N ILE A 160 -2.89 -17.89 0.70
CA ILE A 160 -3.85 -17.19 -0.14
C ILE A 160 -4.48 -18.16 -1.15
N ALA A 161 -5.79 -18.35 -1.04
CA ALA A 161 -6.57 -19.21 -1.94
C ALA A 161 -6.93 -18.49 -3.24
N SER A 162 -7.22 -17.18 -3.19
CA SER A 162 -7.55 -16.39 -4.39
C SER A 162 -7.34 -14.89 -4.17
N ILE A 163 -7.12 -14.19 -5.28
CA ILE A 163 -7.03 -12.73 -5.36
C ILE A 163 -7.96 -12.28 -6.49
N HIS A 164 -8.91 -11.40 -6.18
CA HIS A 164 -9.78 -10.76 -7.16
C HIS A 164 -9.45 -9.27 -7.24
N GLY A 165 -8.71 -8.88 -8.26
CA GLY A 165 -8.19 -7.52 -8.46
C GLY A 165 -6.69 -7.51 -8.79
N SER A 166 -5.98 -6.49 -8.33
CA SER A 166 -4.57 -6.25 -8.65
C SER A 166 -3.63 -6.80 -7.55
N TYR A 167 -2.74 -7.70 -7.93
CA TYR A 167 -1.66 -8.18 -7.06
C TYR A 167 -0.76 -7.03 -6.56
N THR A 168 -0.43 -6.09 -7.46
CA THR A 168 0.43 -4.95 -7.10
C THR A 168 -0.28 -3.96 -6.18
N ASN A 169 -1.63 -3.88 -6.24
CA ASN A 169 -2.41 -3.15 -5.24
C ASN A 169 -2.24 -3.77 -3.85
N VAL A 170 -2.30 -5.10 -3.73
CA VAL A 170 -2.10 -5.81 -2.44
C VAL A 170 -0.67 -5.60 -1.93
N MET A 171 0.34 -5.55 -2.81
CA MET A 171 1.72 -5.19 -2.43
C MET A 171 1.86 -3.75 -1.94
N GLY A 172 0.92 -2.86 -2.29
CA GLY A 172 0.87 -1.48 -1.79
C GLY A 172 1.04 -0.37 -2.83
N LEU A 173 1.00 -0.69 -4.14
CA LEU A 173 1.01 0.30 -5.22
C LEU A 173 0.31 -0.27 -6.47
N PRO A 174 -0.88 0.24 -6.85
CA PRO A 174 -1.61 -0.21 -8.04
C PRO A 174 -0.91 0.31 -9.32
N THR A 175 0.11 -0.42 -9.77
CA THR A 175 1.06 0.02 -10.82
C THR A 175 0.38 0.31 -12.14
N GLN A 176 -0.63 -0.48 -12.55
CA GLN A 176 -1.34 -0.28 -13.81
C GLN A 176 -2.09 1.07 -13.82
N LYS A 177 -2.88 1.37 -12.78
CA LYS A 177 -3.59 2.65 -12.66
C LYS A 177 -2.62 3.83 -12.53
N LEU A 178 -1.55 3.65 -11.74
CA LEU A 178 -0.50 4.67 -11.59
C LEU A 178 0.14 4.97 -12.94
N TYR A 179 0.47 3.96 -13.75
CA TYR A 179 1.07 4.13 -15.06
C TYR A 179 0.15 4.94 -16.00
N GLU A 180 -1.16 4.67 -15.99
CA GLU A 180 -2.13 5.46 -16.77
C GLU A 180 -2.15 6.93 -16.36
N VAL A 181 -2.08 7.22 -15.05
CA VAL A 181 -2.01 8.60 -14.53
C VAL A 181 -0.71 9.26 -14.96
N MET A 182 0.44 8.58 -14.83
CA MET A 182 1.74 9.11 -15.23
C MET A 182 1.80 9.40 -16.74
N ARG A 183 1.21 8.56 -17.57
CA ARG A 183 1.08 8.81 -19.02
C ARG A 183 0.31 10.09 -19.34
N ARG A 184 -0.73 10.42 -18.59
CA ARG A 184 -1.49 11.68 -18.76
C ARG A 184 -0.64 12.91 -18.47
N PHE A 185 0.41 12.77 -17.67
CA PHE A 185 1.41 13.82 -17.43
C PHE A 185 2.58 13.79 -18.44
N GLY A 186 2.51 12.93 -19.45
CA GLY A 186 3.50 12.83 -20.53
C GLY A 186 4.75 12.00 -20.18
N LEU A 187 4.68 11.17 -19.11
CA LEU A 187 5.75 10.25 -18.76
C LEU A 187 5.63 8.94 -19.53
N GLN A 188 6.78 8.44 -19.99
CA GLN A 188 6.94 7.11 -20.57
C GLN A 188 8.09 6.41 -19.85
N ALA A 189 7.94 5.10 -19.64
CA ALA A 189 9.00 4.30 -19.05
C ALA A 189 10.12 4.05 -20.07
N ASP A 190 11.35 4.05 -19.59
CA ASP A 190 12.54 3.65 -20.37
C ASP A 190 12.76 2.14 -20.15
N VAL A 191 12.04 1.29 -20.87
CA VAL A 191 12.14 -0.19 -20.84
C VAL A 191 12.73 -0.73 -22.14
#